data_44e5766c3236673015eddf7d9a510dc5
#
_entry.id   44e5766c3236673015eddf7d9a510dc5
#
_cell.length_a   1.000
_cell.length_b   1.000
_cell.length_c   1.000
_cell.angle_alpha   90.00
_cell.angle_beta   90.00
_cell.angle_gamma   90.00
#
_symmetry.space_group_name_H-M   'P 1'
#
loop_
_entity.id
_entity.type
_entity.pdbx_description
1 polymer ?
#
loop_
_entity_poly.entity_id
_entity_poly.type
_entity_poly.pdbx_seq_one_letter_code
_entity_poly.pdbx_strand_id
1 'polypeptide(L)'
;QPHSLAEGNLVTIHDSGGERQLILDLAADQEVDFAALNSETVAKLEEILDPGLPAVNPLDAWGRGLENSDQIMADSLTSMLQDPNASMGAVVQDRGPLSRIYPEYLEYMKQANDATGKPVFLVSNIQGTSSDNTVMESTARGLPILDGVYSFLAGVRCMHRYRDYLKLENNNPEPVATQAITKWQQSIEQGQLIGEHEALEMLADNGIATNQSYCVDNLKNAIQSANKLGYPVVLKTAVSGISHKSEVHGVHLNLNSEDELKGAYEDLEKRLGPEVLISPMIDNEGVEMILGMTTDPQFGPMIALGFGGVYAEVLKDVVTLMPPFSAQIAEQALSELKMKSLLDGYRGKEAVNVGSFCEMASQFSLFAIAMQNQICEIDVNPIILGKDICLGLDALMVVHEENQT
;
A
#
# COMPACT_ATOMS: atom_id res chain seq x y z
N GLN A 1 -24.07 15.80 -4.43
CA GLN A 1 -22.81 15.55 -3.69
C GLN A 1 -22.74 14.06 -3.42
N PRO A 2 -21.63 13.38 -3.61
CA PRO A 2 -21.48 12.02 -3.15
C PRO A 2 -21.67 12.05 -1.63
N HIS A 3 -22.61 11.25 -1.12
CA HIS A 3 -22.81 11.10 0.30
C HIS A 3 -21.53 10.49 0.90
N SER A 4 -20.88 11.18 1.82
CA SER A 4 -19.74 10.61 2.54
C SER A 4 -20.23 9.43 3.37
N LEU A 5 -19.60 8.28 3.24
CA LEU A 5 -19.91 7.13 4.08
C LEU A 5 -19.63 7.49 5.55
N ALA A 6 -20.56 7.12 6.44
CA ALA A 6 -20.40 7.35 7.87
C ALA A 6 -19.19 6.57 8.44
N GLU A 7 -18.74 7.02 9.61
CA GLU A 7 -17.77 6.25 10.42
C GLU A 7 -18.34 4.87 10.79
N GLY A 8 -17.44 3.95 11.13
CA GLY A 8 -17.79 2.61 11.55
C GLY A 8 -17.73 1.57 10.44
N ASN A 9 -18.26 0.39 10.72
CA ASN A 9 -18.15 -0.80 9.92
C ASN A 9 -19.52 -1.35 9.49
N LEU A 10 -19.54 -2.53 8.89
CA LEU A 10 -20.73 -3.20 8.36
C LEU A 10 -21.58 -3.80 9.51
N VAL A 11 -22.90 -3.67 9.42
CA VAL A 11 -23.85 -4.48 10.17
C VAL A 11 -24.66 -5.36 9.21
N THR A 12 -24.92 -6.62 9.59
CA THR A 12 -25.71 -7.51 8.74
C THR A 12 -26.74 -8.30 9.54
N ILE A 13 -27.89 -8.54 8.91
CA ILE A 13 -28.96 -9.35 9.46
C ILE A 13 -29.28 -10.52 8.54
N HIS A 14 -29.58 -11.66 9.13
CA HIS A 14 -29.79 -12.95 8.48
C HIS A 14 -31.04 -13.63 9.04
N ASP A 15 -31.65 -14.51 8.26
CA ASP A 15 -32.73 -15.37 8.68
C ASP A 15 -32.27 -16.80 8.99
N SER A 16 -30.96 -17.05 8.95
CA SER A 16 -30.34 -18.35 9.15
C SER A 16 -28.94 -18.26 9.77
N GLY A 17 -28.69 -19.09 10.77
CA GLY A 17 -27.36 -19.22 11.38
C GLY A 17 -26.29 -19.72 10.38
N GLY A 18 -26.68 -20.47 9.36
CA GLY A 18 -25.79 -20.91 8.29
C GLY A 18 -25.27 -19.74 7.41
N GLU A 19 -26.18 -18.82 7.04
CA GLU A 19 -25.82 -17.61 6.31
C GLU A 19 -24.93 -16.68 7.14
N ARG A 20 -25.27 -16.54 8.42
CA ARG A 20 -24.43 -15.79 9.35
C ARG A 20 -23.01 -16.34 9.43
N GLN A 21 -22.83 -17.66 9.46
CA GLN A 21 -21.51 -18.27 9.49
C GLN A 21 -20.77 -18.05 8.16
N LEU A 22 -21.46 -18.20 7.04
CA LEU A 22 -20.88 -17.99 5.71
C LEU A 22 -20.32 -16.57 5.56
N ILE A 23 -21.07 -15.55 5.96
CA ILE A 23 -20.57 -14.18 5.81
C ILE A 23 -19.39 -13.90 6.73
N LEU A 24 -19.30 -14.50 7.92
CA LEU A 24 -18.14 -14.39 8.81
C LEU A 24 -16.88 -14.94 8.14
N ASP A 25 -16.98 -16.14 7.55
CA ASP A 25 -15.84 -16.78 6.88
C ASP A 25 -15.39 -15.97 5.66
N LEU A 26 -16.34 -15.52 4.83
CA LEU A 26 -16.03 -14.72 3.64
C LEU A 26 -15.51 -13.30 4.00
N ALA A 27 -15.98 -12.71 5.10
CA ALA A 27 -15.50 -11.41 5.56
C ALA A 27 -14.05 -11.49 6.06
N ALA A 28 -13.67 -12.59 6.72
CA ALA A 28 -12.28 -12.84 7.11
C ALA A 28 -11.36 -12.91 5.88
N ASP A 29 -11.78 -13.63 4.83
CA ASP A 29 -11.03 -13.71 3.56
C ASP A 29 -10.92 -12.36 2.83
N GLN A 30 -11.93 -11.49 2.99
CA GLN A 30 -11.99 -10.19 2.35
C GLN A 30 -11.47 -9.05 3.23
N GLU A 31 -10.98 -9.34 4.43
CA GLU A 31 -10.51 -8.32 5.40
C GLU A 31 -11.59 -7.24 5.67
N VAL A 32 -12.84 -7.66 5.86
CA VAL A 32 -13.96 -6.78 6.20
C VAL A 32 -14.34 -6.96 7.66
N ASP A 33 -14.25 -5.89 8.42
CA ASP A 33 -14.67 -5.88 9.82
C ASP A 33 -16.15 -5.56 9.96
N PHE A 34 -16.80 -6.25 10.90
CA PHE A 34 -18.14 -5.94 11.35
C PHE A 34 -18.10 -4.90 12.46
N ALA A 35 -19.15 -4.06 12.52
CA ALA A 35 -19.30 -3.08 13.61
C ALA A 35 -19.38 -3.77 14.98
N ALA A 36 -18.51 -3.36 15.88
CA ALA A 36 -18.64 -3.72 17.30
C ALA A 36 -19.78 -2.92 17.91
N LEU A 37 -20.93 -3.57 18.15
CA LEU A 37 -22.11 -2.93 18.72
C LEU A 37 -21.82 -2.42 20.12
N ASN A 38 -22.28 -1.21 20.44
CA ASN A 38 -22.17 -0.67 21.79
C ASN A 38 -23.17 -1.34 22.75
N SER A 39 -22.98 -1.13 24.05
CA SER A 39 -23.80 -1.78 25.08
C SER A 39 -25.30 -1.34 25.06
N GLU A 40 -25.59 -0.15 24.59
CA GLU A 40 -26.97 0.34 24.47
C GLU A 40 -27.69 -0.38 23.31
N THR A 41 -27.04 -0.52 22.17
CA THR A 41 -27.54 -1.29 21.01
C THR A 41 -27.74 -2.75 21.38
N VAL A 42 -26.79 -3.37 22.08
CA VAL A 42 -26.90 -4.77 22.53
C VAL A 42 -28.10 -4.93 23.47
N ALA A 43 -28.29 -4.07 24.49
CA ALA A 43 -29.41 -4.14 25.39
C ALA A 43 -30.75 -3.99 24.65
N LYS A 44 -30.83 -3.08 23.68
CA LYS A 44 -32.03 -2.92 22.85
C LYS A 44 -32.34 -4.14 22.00
N LEU A 45 -31.31 -4.79 21.45
CA LEU A 45 -31.49 -6.03 20.71
C LEU A 45 -31.96 -7.18 21.60
N GLU A 46 -31.46 -7.28 22.85
CA GLU A 46 -31.91 -8.28 23.81
C GLU A 46 -33.39 -8.12 24.17
N GLU A 47 -33.95 -6.89 24.13
CA GLU A 47 -35.38 -6.64 24.32
C GLU A 47 -36.22 -7.01 23.07
N ILE A 48 -35.65 -6.89 21.85
CA ILE A 48 -36.35 -7.11 20.57
C ILE A 48 -36.36 -8.60 20.22
N LEU A 49 -35.24 -9.28 20.42
CA LEU A 49 -35.01 -10.63 19.94
C LEU A 49 -35.81 -11.70 20.74
N ASP A 50 -36.13 -12.78 20.07
CA ASP A 50 -36.65 -13.96 20.74
C ASP A 50 -35.68 -14.49 21.80
N PRO A 51 -36.18 -14.95 22.98
CA PRO A 51 -35.31 -15.47 24.02
C PRO A 51 -34.38 -16.59 23.53
N GLY A 52 -33.10 -16.41 23.76
CA GLY A 52 -32.04 -17.37 23.39
C GLY A 52 -31.28 -17.02 22.11
N LEU A 53 -31.69 -15.98 21.38
CA LEU A 53 -30.88 -15.45 20.29
C LEU A 53 -29.83 -14.48 20.84
N PRO A 54 -28.56 -14.59 20.40
CA PRO A 54 -27.51 -13.69 20.85
C PRO A 54 -27.61 -12.34 20.13
N ALA A 55 -27.54 -11.24 20.89
CA ALA A 55 -27.48 -9.87 20.38
C ALA A 55 -26.05 -9.54 19.90
N VAL A 56 -25.70 -9.97 18.72
CA VAL A 56 -24.35 -9.85 18.11
C VAL A 56 -24.43 -9.40 16.65
N ASN A 57 -23.32 -8.99 16.10
CA ASN A 57 -23.18 -8.66 14.67
C ASN A 57 -22.08 -9.54 14.03
N PRO A 58 -22.36 -10.26 12.97
CA PRO A 58 -23.61 -10.46 12.22
C PRO A 58 -24.73 -11.06 13.08
N LEU A 59 -26.00 -10.69 12.79
CA LEU A 59 -27.16 -11.09 13.57
C LEU A 59 -28.03 -12.11 12.81
N ASP A 60 -28.31 -13.26 13.42
CA ASP A 60 -29.42 -14.12 13.03
C ASP A 60 -30.63 -13.75 13.90
N ALA A 61 -31.65 -13.14 13.29
CA ALA A 61 -32.80 -12.59 14.02
C ALA A 61 -34.12 -13.29 13.72
N TRP A 62 -34.13 -14.33 12.89
CA TRP A 62 -35.38 -15.00 12.48
C TRP A 62 -36.08 -15.72 13.64
N GLY A 63 -35.34 -16.23 14.59
CA GLY A 63 -35.88 -16.86 15.80
C GLY A 63 -36.78 -18.05 15.50
N ARG A 64 -38.01 -17.99 16.07
CA ARG A 64 -39.00 -19.07 15.97
C ARG A 64 -39.90 -18.97 14.72
N GLY A 65 -39.78 -17.92 13.89
CA GLY A 65 -40.64 -17.68 12.75
C GLY A 65 -42.11 -17.43 13.15
N LEU A 66 -42.33 -16.66 14.21
CA LEU A 66 -43.67 -16.27 14.67
C LEU A 66 -44.24 -15.12 13.82
N GLU A 67 -45.50 -14.77 14.01
CA GLU A 67 -46.21 -13.71 13.26
C GLU A 67 -45.51 -12.33 13.34
N ASN A 68 -44.67 -12.08 14.35
CA ASN A 68 -43.95 -10.85 14.55
C ASN A 68 -42.47 -10.92 14.06
N SER A 69 -42.02 -11.99 13.43
CA SER A 69 -40.62 -12.16 13.00
C SER A 69 -40.18 -11.07 12.04
N ASP A 70 -41.03 -10.64 11.11
CA ASP A 70 -40.72 -9.54 10.18
C ASP A 70 -40.49 -8.21 10.92
N GLN A 71 -41.25 -7.91 11.96
CA GLN A 71 -41.03 -6.71 12.78
C GLN A 71 -39.74 -6.81 13.58
N ILE A 72 -39.44 -7.99 14.14
CA ILE A 72 -38.18 -8.25 14.84
C ILE A 72 -36.98 -8.02 13.90
N MET A 73 -37.02 -8.52 12.67
CA MET A 73 -35.98 -8.31 11.66
C MET A 73 -35.79 -6.81 11.34
N ALA A 74 -36.89 -6.10 11.06
CA ALA A 74 -36.85 -4.67 10.73
C ALA A 74 -36.31 -3.80 11.87
N ASP A 75 -36.80 -4.03 13.12
CA ASP A 75 -36.38 -3.27 14.28
C ASP A 75 -34.96 -3.58 14.70
N SER A 76 -34.53 -4.85 14.56
CA SER A 76 -33.15 -5.26 14.82
C SER A 76 -32.17 -4.60 13.86
N LEU A 77 -32.43 -4.66 12.54
CA LEU A 77 -31.59 -4.01 11.54
C LEU A 77 -31.51 -2.48 11.78
N THR A 78 -32.65 -1.86 12.07
CA THR A 78 -32.74 -0.43 12.36
C THR A 78 -31.89 -0.08 13.59
N SER A 79 -32.02 -0.86 14.68
CA SER A 79 -31.24 -0.65 15.90
C SER A 79 -29.74 -0.79 15.68
N MET A 80 -29.30 -1.84 14.95
CA MET A 80 -27.91 -2.05 14.62
C MET A 80 -27.36 -0.91 13.75
N LEU A 81 -28.14 -0.42 12.79
CA LEU A 81 -27.71 0.65 11.91
C LEU A 81 -27.68 2.03 12.59
N GLN A 82 -28.47 2.23 13.65
CA GLN A 82 -28.42 3.41 14.53
C GLN A 82 -27.16 3.45 15.38
N ASP A 83 -26.48 2.31 15.59
CA ASP A 83 -25.22 2.27 16.33
C ASP A 83 -24.19 3.25 15.71
N PRO A 84 -23.48 4.04 16.53
CA PRO A 84 -22.45 4.95 16.03
C PRO A 84 -21.28 4.23 15.33
N ASN A 85 -21.05 2.95 15.68
CA ASN A 85 -20.01 2.13 15.07
C ASN A 85 -20.45 1.48 13.74
N ALA A 86 -21.69 1.70 13.28
CA ALA A 86 -22.19 1.18 12.02
C ALA A 86 -22.15 2.24 10.93
N SER A 87 -21.55 1.93 9.78
CA SER A 87 -21.49 2.79 8.58
C SER A 87 -22.55 2.45 7.54
N MET A 88 -22.89 1.18 7.43
CA MET A 88 -23.85 0.64 6.47
C MET A 88 -24.46 -0.66 6.97
N GLY A 89 -25.59 -1.07 6.37
CA GLY A 89 -26.30 -2.30 6.70
C GLY A 89 -26.56 -3.20 5.51
N ALA A 90 -26.71 -4.51 5.75
CA ALA A 90 -27.18 -5.44 4.75
C ALA A 90 -28.14 -6.48 5.34
N VAL A 91 -29.19 -6.78 4.57
CA VAL A 91 -29.99 -7.99 4.71
C VAL A 91 -29.37 -9.04 3.80
N VAL A 92 -28.94 -10.16 4.35
CA VAL A 92 -28.31 -11.24 3.58
C VAL A 92 -29.22 -12.44 3.58
N GLN A 93 -29.53 -12.99 2.40
CA GLN A 93 -30.50 -14.06 2.27
C GLN A 93 -30.05 -15.14 1.27
N ASP A 94 -30.56 -16.35 1.47
CA ASP A 94 -30.40 -17.46 0.53
C ASP A 94 -31.39 -17.31 -0.61
N ARG A 95 -30.91 -16.81 -1.75
CA ARG A 95 -31.70 -16.56 -2.94
C ARG A 95 -31.00 -17.06 -4.19
N GLY A 96 -31.67 -17.94 -4.92
CA GLY A 96 -31.20 -18.41 -6.20
C GLY A 96 -31.87 -17.71 -7.41
N PRO A 97 -31.46 -18.03 -8.63
CA PRO A 97 -31.90 -17.34 -9.86
C PRO A 97 -33.43 -17.37 -10.12
N LEU A 98 -34.15 -18.29 -9.53
CA LEU A 98 -35.60 -18.42 -9.65
C LEU A 98 -36.36 -18.10 -8.37
N SER A 99 -35.66 -17.73 -7.30
CA SER A 99 -36.28 -17.38 -6.04
C SER A 99 -36.79 -15.93 -6.04
N ARG A 100 -37.93 -15.72 -5.40
CA ARG A 100 -38.50 -14.40 -5.27
C ARG A 100 -37.74 -13.60 -4.21
N ILE A 101 -37.67 -12.27 -4.41
CA ILE A 101 -37.39 -11.35 -3.33
C ILE A 101 -38.65 -11.29 -2.48
N TYR A 102 -38.50 -11.56 -1.19
CA TYR A 102 -39.60 -11.36 -0.26
C TYR A 102 -39.78 -9.85 -0.06
N PRO A 103 -40.99 -9.28 -0.31
CA PRO A 103 -41.23 -7.85 -0.17
C PRO A 103 -40.86 -7.31 1.21
N GLU A 104 -41.00 -8.15 2.23
CA GLU A 104 -40.70 -7.83 3.62
C GLU A 104 -39.25 -7.41 3.81
N TYR A 105 -38.28 -8.01 3.10
CA TYR A 105 -36.87 -7.62 3.19
C TYR A 105 -36.62 -6.21 2.64
N LEU A 106 -37.38 -5.78 1.65
CA LEU A 106 -37.32 -4.41 1.14
C LEU A 106 -37.87 -3.40 2.17
N GLU A 107 -38.89 -3.83 2.93
CA GLU A 107 -39.42 -2.99 4.03
C GLU A 107 -38.40 -2.86 5.17
N TYR A 108 -37.67 -3.93 5.54
CA TYR A 108 -36.59 -3.86 6.54
C TYR A 108 -35.53 -2.86 6.11
N MET A 109 -35.07 -2.94 4.85
CA MET A 109 -34.10 -2.02 4.29
C MET A 109 -34.60 -0.57 4.30
N LYS A 110 -35.85 -0.39 3.87
CA LYS A 110 -36.47 0.94 3.81
C LYS A 110 -36.59 1.56 5.20
N GLN A 111 -37.12 0.82 6.18
CA GLN A 111 -37.24 1.29 7.57
C GLN A 111 -35.89 1.71 8.13
N ALA A 112 -34.86 0.89 7.97
CA ALA A 112 -33.52 1.17 8.48
C ALA A 112 -32.87 2.37 7.77
N ASN A 113 -33.01 2.48 6.45
CA ASN A 113 -32.50 3.61 5.66
C ASN A 113 -33.22 4.91 6.01
N ASP A 114 -34.57 4.92 6.10
CA ASP A 114 -35.37 6.11 6.44
C ASP A 114 -35.02 6.62 7.85
N ALA A 115 -34.75 5.70 8.79
CA ALA A 115 -34.42 6.04 10.16
C ALA A 115 -33.00 6.59 10.36
N THR A 116 -32.06 6.27 9.48
CA THR A 116 -30.63 6.54 9.69
C THR A 116 -29.98 7.37 8.59
N GLY A 117 -30.52 7.36 7.38
CA GLY A 117 -29.90 7.91 6.19
C GLY A 117 -28.66 7.12 5.72
N LYS A 118 -28.30 6.01 6.40
CA LYS A 118 -27.14 5.17 6.06
C LYS A 118 -27.49 4.19 4.95
N PRO A 119 -26.53 3.80 4.09
CA PRO A 119 -26.76 2.82 3.03
C PRO A 119 -27.19 1.46 3.56
N VAL A 120 -28.18 0.86 2.92
CA VAL A 120 -28.65 -0.50 3.22
C VAL A 120 -28.78 -1.30 1.93
N PHE A 121 -28.33 -2.54 1.97
CA PHE A 121 -28.28 -3.44 0.81
C PHE A 121 -29.08 -4.72 1.08
N LEU A 122 -29.70 -5.27 0.03
CA LEU A 122 -30.12 -6.66 0.03
C LEU A 122 -29.08 -7.47 -0.75
N VAL A 123 -28.54 -8.51 -0.14
CA VAL A 123 -27.46 -9.31 -0.73
C VAL A 123 -27.90 -10.78 -0.84
N SER A 124 -27.82 -11.31 -2.05
CA SER A 124 -28.07 -12.73 -2.28
C SER A 124 -26.79 -13.54 -2.13
N ASN A 125 -26.89 -14.72 -1.51
CA ASN A 125 -25.79 -15.68 -1.44
C ASN A 125 -25.39 -16.23 -2.81
N ILE A 126 -26.30 -16.21 -3.79
CA ILE A 126 -26.15 -16.81 -5.11
C ILE A 126 -26.22 -15.72 -6.18
N GLN A 127 -25.54 -15.93 -7.29
CA GLN A 127 -25.56 -15.04 -8.46
C GLN A 127 -26.73 -15.35 -9.40
N GLY A 128 -27.15 -14.36 -10.19
CA GLY A 128 -28.12 -14.54 -11.27
C GLY A 128 -29.48 -13.88 -11.06
N THR A 129 -29.60 -12.99 -10.09
CA THR A 129 -30.86 -12.27 -9.77
C THR A 129 -31.02 -10.97 -10.56
N SER A 130 -30.00 -10.53 -11.28
CA SER A 130 -29.90 -9.21 -11.93
C SER A 130 -30.96 -8.90 -13.00
N SER A 131 -31.64 -9.91 -13.54
CA SER A 131 -32.69 -9.75 -14.56
C SER A 131 -34.12 -9.59 -13.98
N ASP A 132 -34.26 -9.61 -12.67
CA ASP A 132 -35.53 -9.41 -11.98
C ASP A 132 -35.92 -7.92 -11.98
N ASN A 133 -37.15 -7.61 -12.43
CA ASN A 133 -37.63 -6.22 -12.46
C ASN A 133 -37.63 -5.57 -11.06
N THR A 134 -37.89 -6.35 -10.00
CA THR A 134 -37.88 -5.87 -8.61
C THR A 134 -36.48 -5.38 -8.22
N VAL A 135 -35.42 -6.05 -8.70
CA VAL A 135 -34.03 -5.64 -8.49
C VAL A 135 -33.76 -4.25 -9.09
N MET A 136 -34.20 -4.07 -10.35
CA MET A 136 -34.02 -2.81 -11.06
C MET A 136 -34.78 -1.66 -10.40
N GLU A 137 -36.06 -1.90 -10.05
CA GLU A 137 -36.93 -0.90 -9.44
C GLU A 137 -36.43 -0.50 -8.02
N SER A 138 -36.05 -1.45 -7.19
CA SER A 138 -35.53 -1.20 -5.85
C SER A 138 -34.21 -0.44 -5.90
N THR A 139 -33.29 -0.87 -6.78
CA THR A 139 -32.00 -0.18 -6.97
C THR A 139 -32.18 1.26 -7.46
N ALA A 140 -33.15 1.50 -8.39
CA ALA A 140 -33.46 2.85 -8.86
C ALA A 140 -34.04 3.74 -7.77
N ARG A 141 -34.62 3.20 -6.70
CA ARG A 141 -35.12 3.91 -5.52
C ARG A 141 -34.06 4.11 -4.44
N GLY A 142 -32.80 3.71 -4.67
CA GLY A 142 -31.70 3.84 -3.71
C GLY A 142 -31.60 2.69 -2.70
N LEU A 143 -32.33 1.59 -2.90
CA LEU A 143 -32.25 0.36 -2.13
C LEU A 143 -31.68 -0.76 -3.02
N PRO A 144 -30.35 -0.85 -3.17
CA PRO A 144 -29.74 -1.76 -4.12
C PRO A 144 -29.82 -3.21 -3.66
N ILE A 145 -30.08 -4.09 -4.63
CA ILE A 145 -30.07 -5.53 -4.47
C ILE A 145 -28.88 -6.08 -5.25
N LEU A 146 -28.01 -6.81 -4.56
CA LEU A 146 -26.73 -7.28 -5.09
C LEU A 146 -26.65 -8.80 -5.06
N ASP A 147 -25.94 -9.36 -6.05
CA ASP A 147 -25.67 -10.78 -6.14
C ASP A 147 -24.26 -11.12 -5.65
N GLY A 148 -24.17 -12.13 -4.78
CA GLY A 148 -22.93 -12.70 -4.30
C GLY A 148 -22.30 -11.96 -3.12
N VAL A 149 -22.31 -12.60 -1.96
CA VAL A 149 -21.74 -12.06 -0.71
C VAL A 149 -20.26 -11.71 -0.86
N TYR A 150 -19.49 -12.52 -1.55
CA TYR A 150 -18.06 -12.27 -1.77
C TYR A 150 -17.81 -10.93 -2.51
N SER A 151 -18.52 -10.70 -3.60
CA SER A 151 -18.42 -9.46 -4.38
C SER A 151 -18.93 -8.24 -3.59
N PHE A 152 -19.98 -8.42 -2.79
CA PHE A 152 -20.49 -7.38 -1.89
C PHE A 152 -19.43 -6.98 -0.85
N LEU A 153 -18.81 -7.95 -0.18
CA LEU A 153 -17.78 -7.69 0.83
C LEU A 153 -16.55 -7.00 0.21
N ALA A 154 -16.13 -7.41 -1.00
CA ALA A 154 -15.07 -6.70 -1.72
C ALA A 154 -15.45 -5.23 -1.97
N GLY A 155 -16.71 -4.96 -2.36
CA GLY A 155 -17.24 -3.60 -2.50
C GLY A 155 -17.23 -2.81 -1.19
N VAL A 156 -17.65 -3.43 -0.08
CA VAL A 156 -17.62 -2.82 1.27
C VAL A 156 -16.21 -2.42 1.65
N ARG A 157 -15.23 -3.32 1.48
CA ARG A 157 -13.82 -3.04 1.71
C ARG A 157 -13.35 -1.82 0.91
N CYS A 158 -13.64 -1.77 -0.38
CA CYS A 158 -13.28 -0.65 -1.24
C CYS A 158 -13.93 0.66 -0.79
N MET A 159 -15.21 0.63 -0.36
CA MET A 159 -15.91 1.82 0.13
C MET A 159 -15.33 2.33 1.44
N HIS A 160 -15.01 1.45 2.39
CA HIS A 160 -14.36 1.82 3.65
C HIS A 160 -12.96 2.39 3.39
N ARG A 161 -12.14 1.75 2.56
CA ARG A 161 -10.82 2.25 2.18
C ARG A 161 -10.89 3.61 1.51
N TYR A 162 -11.85 3.83 0.59
CA TYR A 162 -12.03 5.12 -0.06
C TYR A 162 -12.47 6.20 0.91
N ARG A 163 -13.42 5.90 1.83
CA ARG A 163 -13.82 6.81 2.92
C ARG A 163 -12.61 7.23 3.76
N ASP A 164 -11.80 6.26 4.16
CA ASP A 164 -10.66 6.50 5.04
C ASP A 164 -9.53 7.24 4.31
N TYR A 165 -9.34 6.95 3.02
CA TYR A 165 -8.46 7.73 2.15
C TYR A 165 -8.89 9.21 2.05
N LEU A 166 -10.20 9.50 1.93
CA LEU A 166 -10.70 10.87 1.86
C LEU A 166 -10.51 11.68 3.16
N LYS A 167 -10.31 11.00 4.29
CA LYS A 167 -10.01 11.64 5.58
C LYS A 167 -8.54 11.96 5.77
N LEU A 168 -7.65 11.33 5.01
CA LEU A 168 -6.25 11.68 5.04
C LEU A 168 -6.15 13.15 4.70
N GLU A 169 -5.62 13.93 5.64
CA GLU A 169 -5.34 15.33 5.37
C GLU A 169 -4.48 15.40 4.11
N ASN A 170 -4.94 16.18 3.15
CA ASN A 170 -4.24 16.34 1.87
C ASN A 170 -3.03 17.26 2.09
N ASN A 171 -2.18 16.90 3.07
CA ASN A 171 -0.89 17.52 3.37
C ASN A 171 0.15 16.99 2.37
N ASN A 172 -0.24 16.91 1.09
CA ASN A 172 0.74 16.60 0.07
C ASN A 172 1.77 17.71 0.09
N PRO A 173 3.04 17.37 0.28
CA PRO A 173 4.09 18.36 0.27
C PRO A 173 4.08 19.06 -1.10
N GLU A 174 4.25 20.38 -1.11
CA GLU A 174 4.35 21.11 -2.36
C GLU A 174 5.75 20.94 -2.96
N PRO A 175 5.86 20.69 -4.28
CA PRO A 175 7.16 20.65 -4.94
C PRO A 175 7.87 22.01 -4.79
N VAL A 176 9.00 22.03 -4.13
CA VAL A 176 9.83 23.22 -4.01
C VAL A 176 10.95 23.14 -5.04
N ALA A 177 11.01 24.13 -5.93
CA ALA A 177 12.16 24.29 -6.82
C ALA A 177 13.39 24.67 -5.98
N THR A 178 14.21 23.68 -5.64
CA THR A 178 15.46 23.89 -4.91
C THR A 178 16.60 24.25 -5.85
N GLN A 179 17.66 24.87 -5.32
CA GLN A 179 18.89 25.09 -6.08
C GLN A 179 19.48 23.75 -6.58
N ALA A 180 19.31 22.67 -5.80
CA ALA A 180 19.75 21.33 -6.17
C ALA A 180 18.99 20.82 -7.41
N ILE A 181 17.67 20.91 -7.43
CA ILE A 181 16.86 20.52 -8.61
C ILE A 181 17.34 21.28 -9.84
N THR A 182 17.45 22.63 -9.76
CA THR A 182 17.87 23.44 -10.90
C THR A 182 19.29 23.08 -11.37
N LYS A 183 20.23 22.84 -10.45
CA LYS A 183 21.60 22.40 -10.76
C LYS A 183 21.57 21.11 -11.60
N TRP A 184 20.83 20.11 -11.14
CA TRP A 184 20.81 18.81 -11.79
C TRP A 184 20.03 18.81 -13.10
N GLN A 185 18.94 19.56 -13.21
CA GLN A 185 18.25 19.77 -14.50
C GLN A 185 19.20 20.35 -15.54
N GLN A 186 19.93 21.41 -15.20
CA GLN A 186 20.89 22.04 -16.10
C GLN A 186 22.05 21.11 -16.46
N SER A 187 22.55 20.29 -15.52
CA SER A 187 23.62 19.33 -15.79
C SER A 187 23.18 18.28 -16.81
N ILE A 188 21.96 17.74 -16.65
CA ILE A 188 21.41 16.77 -17.59
C ILE A 188 21.19 17.40 -18.99
N GLU A 189 20.63 18.60 -19.06
CA GLU A 189 20.42 19.35 -20.31
C GLU A 189 21.74 19.68 -21.03
N GLN A 190 22.85 19.76 -20.28
CA GLN A 190 24.21 19.93 -20.83
C GLN A 190 24.87 18.61 -21.24
N GLY A 191 24.16 17.48 -21.14
CA GLY A 191 24.64 16.17 -21.58
C GLY A 191 25.48 15.42 -20.53
N GLN A 192 25.35 15.77 -19.23
CA GLN A 192 26.02 15.01 -18.17
C GLN A 192 25.42 13.61 -18.09
N LEU A 193 26.29 12.61 -18.22
CA LEU A 193 25.90 11.21 -17.99
C LEU A 193 25.61 11.00 -16.49
N ILE A 194 24.52 10.30 -16.21
CA ILE A 194 24.14 9.96 -14.84
C ILE A 194 24.47 8.50 -14.59
N GLY A 195 25.59 8.28 -13.89
CA GLY A 195 25.96 6.97 -13.34
C GLY A 195 25.39 6.77 -11.93
N GLU A 196 25.75 5.64 -11.29
CA GLU A 196 25.31 5.35 -9.91
C GLU A 196 25.76 6.44 -8.92
N HIS A 197 27.00 6.95 -9.07
CA HIS A 197 27.54 8.00 -8.20
C HIS A 197 26.72 9.28 -8.28
N GLU A 198 26.47 9.78 -9.50
CA GLU A 198 25.69 10.97 -9.77
C GLU A 198 24.23 10.81 -9.32
N ALA A 199 23.67 9.62 -9.51
CA ALA A 199 22.31 9.30 -9.06
C ALA A 199 22.20 9.38 -7.52
N LEU A 200 23.12 8.78 -6.79
CA LEU A 200 23.17 8.85 -5.32
C LEU A 200 23.39 10.27 -4.82
N GLU A 201 24.31 11.04 -5.47
CA GLU A 201 24.57 12.44 -5.12
C GLU A 201 23.34 13.31 -5.38
N MET A 202 22.66 13.11 -6.51
CA MET A 202 21.45 13.83 -6.87
C MET A 202 20.32 13.60 -5.85
N LEU A 203 20.13 12.37 -5.42
CA LEU A 203 19.15 12.02 -4.38
C LEU A 203 19.51 12.67 -3.04
N ALA A 204 20.78 12.57 -2.63
CA ALA A 204 21.27 13.18 -1.38
C ALA A 204 21.11 14.71 -1.37
N ASP A 205 21.47 15.40 -2.47
CA ASP A 205 21.29 16.85 -2.64
C ASP A 205 19.83 17.29 -2.46
N ASN A 206 18.87 16.36 -2.70
CA ASN A 206 17.44 16.60 -2.59
C ASN A 206 16.80 15.98 -1.32
N GLY A 207 17.61 15.67 -0.31
CA GLY A 207 17.13 15.24 1.01
C GLY A 207 16.74 13.77 1.11
N ILE A 208 17.04 12.96 0.10
CA ILE A 208 16.85 11.51 0.11
C ILE A 208 18.16 10.88 0.57
N ALA A 209 18.17 10.25 1.74
CA ALA A 209 19.38 9.72 2.33
C ALA A 209 19.97 8.56 1.51
N THR A 210 21.20 8.72 1.05
CA THR A 210 21.95 7.72 0.28
C THR A 210 23.33 7.51 0.88
N ASN A 211 23.91 6.35 0.58
CA ASN A 211 25.26 6.00 1.00
C ASN A 211 26.28 6.93 0.32
N GLN A 212 27.24 7.41 1.09
CA GLN A 212 28.35 8.20 0.54
C GLN A 212 29.18 7.33 -0.39
N SER A 213 29.55 7.87 -1.55
CA SER A 213 30.38 7.14 -2.51
C SER A 213 31.44 8.04 -3.16
N TYR A 214 32.46 7.43 -3.70
CA TYR A 214 33.48 8.08 -4.52
C TYR A 214 33.69 7.28 -5.81
N CYS A 215 33.56 7.95 -6.95
CA CYS A 215 33.93 7.38 -8.25
C CYS A 215 35.37 7.73 -8.57
N VAL A 216 36.20 6.73 -8.86
CA VAL A 216 37.63 6.89 -9.13
C VAL A 216 38.09 5.93 -10.23
N ASP A 217 39.19 6.30 -10.89
CA ASP A 217 39.74 5.61 -12.08
C ASP A 217 41.15 5.04 -11.89
N ASN A 218 41.68 5.07 -10.67
CA ASN A 218 43.00 4.54 -10.35
C ASN A 218 43.10 4.07 -8.89
N LEU A 219 43.97 3.10 -8.65
CA LEU A 219 44.19 2.44 -7.37
C LEU A 219 44.56 3.44 -6.24
N LYS A 220 45.37 4.46 -6.55
CA LYS A 220 45.83 5.44 -5.54
C LYS A 220 44.64 6.22 -4.98
N ASN A 221 43.74 6.69 -5.85
CA ASN A 221 42.56 7.41 -5.47
C ASN A 221 41.56 6.47 -4.75
N ALA A 222 41.47 5.18 -5.18
CA ALA A 222 40.66 4.16 -4.51
C ALA A 222 41.08 4.00 -3.03
N ILE A 223 42.37 3.83 -2.77
CA ILE A 223 42.93 3.72 -1.41
C ILE A 223 42.67 5.00 -0.60
N GLN A 224 42.86 6.20 -1.18
CA GLN A 224 42.59 7.44 -0.50
C GLN A 224 41.11 7.59 -0.11
N SER A 225 40.20 7.20 -1.00
CA SER A 225 38.76 7.26 -0.74
C SER A 225 38.36 6.27 0.36
N ALA A 226 38.86 5.03 0.30
CA ALA A 226 38.61 4.03 1.33
C ALA A 226 39.11 4.47 2.71
N ASN A 227 40.29 5.10 2.77
CA ASN A 227 40.85 5.63 4.03
C ASN A 227 40.03 6.81 4.61
N LYS A 228 39.33 7.58 3.75
CA LYS A 228 38.40 8.63 4.22
C LYS A 228 37.11 8.06 4.76
N LEU A 229 36.59 7.00 4.09
CA LEU A 229 35.34 6.34 4.47
C LEU A 229 35.50 5.50 5.74
N GLY A 230 36.68 4.91 5.92
CA GLY A 230 36.94 3.88 6.93
C GLY A 230 36.52 2.49 6.45
N TYR A 231 37.34 1.49 6.80
CA TYR A 231 37.02 0.08 6.49
C TYR A 231 36.01 -0.51 7.48
N PRO A 232 35.16 -1.44 7.10
CA PRO A 232 35.11 -2.11 5.78
C PRO A 232 34.43 -1.25 4.71
N VAL A 233 34.84 -1.45 3.44
CA VAL A 233 34.28 -0.79 2.26
C VAL A 233 33.73 -1.78 1.23
N VAL A 234 32.91 -1.26 0.33
CA VAL A 234 32.43 -1.92 -0.88
C VAL A 234 33.11 -1.30 -2.08
N LEU A 235 33.52 -2.14 -3.01
CA LEU A 235 34.05 -1.73 -4.31
C LEU A 235 33.15 -2.28 -5.43
N LYS A 236 32.63 -1.38 -6.27
CA LYS A 236 31.78 -1.74 -7.42
C LYS A 236 32.43 -1.23 -8.70
N THR A 237 32.25 -1.94 -9.83
CA THR A 237 32.59 -1.35 -11.13
C THR A 237 31.70 -0.13 -11.42
N ALA A 238 32.27 0.93 -11.96
CA ALA A 238 31.57 2.13 -12.40
C ALA A 238 31.66 2.31 -13.95
N VAL A 239 32.14 1.31 -14.64
CA VAL A 239 32.30 1.35 -16.11
C VAL A 239 30.94 1.51 -16.78
N SER A 240 30.82 2.51 -17.64
CA SER A 240 29.59 2.83 -18.37
C SER A 240 29.08 1.63 -19.20
N GLY A 241 27.75 1.43 -19.21
CA GLY A 241 27.09 0.35 -19.92
C GLY A 241 26.94 -0.95 -19.14
N ILE A 242 27.42 -1.04 -17.91
CA ILE A 242 27.22 -2.19 -17.01
C ILE A 242 26.11 -1.87 -16.01
N SER A 243 24.89 -2.27 -16.30
CA SER A 243 23.70 -2.05 -15.43
C SER A 243 23.58 -3.11 -14.34
N HIS A 244 23.84 -4.40 -14.64
CA HIS A 244 23.73 -5.52 -13.71
C HIS A 244 25.12 -5.96 -13.20
N LYS A 245 25.69 -5.17 -12.30
CA LYS A 245 27.08 -5.35 -11.81
C LYS A 245 27.31 -6.70 -11.14
N SER A 246 26.30 -7.25 -10.46
CA SER A 246 26.38 -8.55 -9.78
C SER A 246 26.53 -9.71 -10.77
N GLU A 247 25.88 -9.65 -11.94
CA GLU A 247 25.97 -10.71 -12.97
C GLU A 247 27.35 -10.83 -13.58
N VAL A 248 28.07 -9.72 -13.65
CA VAL A 248 29.47 -9.69 -14.15
C VAL A 248 30.51 -9.80 -13.05
N HIS A 249 30.08 -10.18 -11.82
CA HIS A 249 30.94 -10.17 -10.62
C HIS A 249 31.67 -8.84 -10.44
N GLY A 250 30.99 -7.73 -10.68
CA GLY A 250 31.51 -6.37 -10.63
C GLY A 250 31.41 -5.72 -9.24
N VAL A 251 31.11 -6.49 -8.19
CA VAL A 251 30.91 -6.01 -6.80
C VAL A 251 31.74 -6.85 -5.85
N HIS A 252 32.57 -6.19 -5.03
CA HIS A 252 33.30 -6.78 -3.93
C HIS A 252 32.84 -6.15 -2.62
N LEU A 253 32.33 -6.98 -1.70
CA LEU A 253 31.81 -6.59 -0.40
C LEU A 253 32.80 -6.90 0.72
N ASN A 254 32.65 -6.23 1.86
CA ASN A 254 33.41 -6.52 3.10
C ASN A 254 34.93 -6.44 2.92
N LEU A 255 35.43 -5.46 2.18
CA LEU A 255 36.86 -5.21 2.08
C LEU A 255 37.33 -4.53 3.37
N ASN A 256 38.10 -5.27 4.19
CA ASN A 256 38.46 -4.87 5.53
C ASN A 256 39.84 -4.19 5.64
N SER A 257 40.61 -4.21 4.55
CA SER A 257 41.96 -3.67 4.52
C SER A 257 42.36 -3.11 3.16
N GLU A 258 43.42 -2.33 3.13
CA GLU A 258 44.02 -1.79 1.91
C GLU A 258 44.51 -2.91 0.97
N ASP A 259 45.04 -4.02 1.50
CA ASP A 259 45.49 -5.14 0.71
C ASP A 259 44.32 -5.86 0.03
N GLU A 260 43.18 -6.04 0.73
CA GLU A 260 41.98 -6.61 0.14
C GLU A 260 41.39 -5.70 -0.94
N LEU A 261 41.36 -4.38 -0.67
CA LEU A 261 40.91 -3.38 -1.65
C LEU A 261 41.79 -3.41 -2.91
N LYS A 262 43.12 -3.49 -2.75
CA LYS A 262 44.06 -3.54 -3.86
C LYS A 262 43.80 -4.79 -4.74
N GLY A 263 43.65 -5.96 -4.14
CA GLY A 263 43.34 -7.19 -4.84
C GLY A 263 42.02 -7.12 -5.62
N ALA A 264 40.98 -6.56 -5.00
CA ALA A 264 39.68 -6.36 -5.63
C ALA A 264 39.73 -5.34 -6.78
N TYR A 265 40.49 -4.25 -6.62
CA TYR A 265 40.68 -3.24 -7.66
C TYR A 265 41.41 -3.83 -8.87
N GLU A 266 42.53 -4.54 -8.66
CA GLU A 266 43.30 -5.18 -9.73
C GLU A 266 42.48 -6.22 -10.52
N ASP A 267 41.55 -6.94 -9.83
CA ASP A 267 40.63 -7.86 -10.48
C ASP A 267 39.63 -7.13 -11.37
N LEU A 268 38.94 -6.08 -10.84
CA LEU A 268 37.97 -5.30 -11.60
C LEU A 268 38.62 -4.57 -12.78
N GLU A 269 39.75 -3.90 -12.55
CA GLU A 269 40.51 -3.18 -13.61
C GLU A 269 40.84 -4.09 -14.79
N LYS A 270 41.32 -5.31 -14.50
CA LYS A 270 41.69 -6.27 -15.52
C LYS A 270 40.51 -6.80 -16.32
N ARG A 271 39.37 -7.00 -15.70
CA ARG A 271 38.19 -7.62 -16.33
C ARG A 271 37.24 -6.63 -16.97
N LEU A 272 37.02 -5.50 -16.32
CA LEU A 272 35.92 -4.58 -16.63
C LEU A 272 36.43 -3.17 -16.96
N GLY A 273 37.55 -2.75 -16.36
CA GLY A 273 38.10 -1.42 -16.53
C GLY A 273 38.43 -0.73 -15.20
N PRO A 274 39.15 0.40 -15.24
CA PRO A 274 39.69 1.04 -14.04
C PRO A 274 38.68 1.84 -13.24
N GLU A 275 37.53 2.17 -13.80
CA GLU A 275 36.50 2.99 -13.16
C GLU A 275 35.75 2.18 -12.12
N VAL A 276 35.84 2.63 -10.85
CA VAL A 276 35.20 1.97 -9.72
C VAL A 276 34.51 2.97 -8.81
N LEU A 277 33.46 2.49 -8.16
CA LEU A 277 32.74 3.18 -7.09
C LEU A 277 33.12 2.56 -5.75
N ILE A 278 33.45 3.40 -4.77
CA ILE A 278 33.79 2.98 -3.40
C ILE A 278 32.78 3.60 -2.45
N SER A 279 32.23 2.79 -1.56
CA SER A 279 31.31 3.22 -0.52
C SER A 279 31.57 2.48 0.80
N PRO A 280 31.14 3.01 1.96
CA PRO A 280 31.20 2.26 3.21
C PRO A 280 30.37 0.99 3.10
N MET A 281 30.83 -0.07 3.76
CA MET A 281 29.99 -1.26 3.99
C MET A 281 28.97 -0.94 5.06
N ILE A 282 27.70 -1.13 4.75
CA ILE A 282 26.61 -0.96 5.72
C ILE A 282 26.20 -2.33 6.22
N ASP A 283 26.17 -2.53 7.54
CA ASP A 283 25.67 -3.75 8.15
C ASP A 283 24.18 -3.94 7.83
N ASN A 284 23.86 -5.11 7.31
CA ASN A 284 22.50 -5.42 6.85
C ASN A 284 21.69 -6.09 7.97
N GLU A 285 21.51 -5.40 9.11
CA GLU A 285 20.61 -5.85 10.18
C GLU A 285 19.14 -5.45 9.94
N GLY A 286 18.86 -4.72 8.85
CA GLY A 286 17.55 -4.20 8.51
C GLY A 286 16.76 -5.07 7.53
N VAL A 287 15.69 -4.46 7.02
CA VAL A 287 14.88 -4.96 5.92
C VAL A 287 15.29 -4.21 4.66
N GLU A 288 15.45 -4.93 3.55
CA GLU A 288 15.70 -4.33 2.25
C GLU A 288 14.39 -3.83 1.65
N MET A 289 14.33 -2.55 1.35
CA MET A 289 13.20 -1.87 0.71
C MET A 289 13.63 -1.34 -0.67
N ILE A 290 12.63 -0.99 -1.50
CA ILE A 290 12.83 -0.34 -2.80
C ILE A 290 11.98 0.91 -2.92
N LEU A 291 12.50 1.90 -3.66
CA LEU A 291 11.77 3.02 -4.22
C LEU A 291 12.08 3.11 -5.71
N GLY A 292 11.06 2.94 -6.55
CA GLY A 292 11.18 3.06 -7.99
C GLY A 292 10.26 4.13 -8.54
N MET A 293 10.67 4.81 -9.60
CA MET A 293 9.81 5.68 -10.42
C MET A 293 9.85 5.23 -11.87
N THR A 294 8.69 5.11 -12.49
CA THR A 294 8.55 4.93 -13.93
C THR A 294 7.54 5.93 -14.47
N THR A 295 7.75 6.37 -15.71
CA THR A 295 6.80 7.29 -16.34
C THR A 295 5.76 6.51 -17.12
N ASP A 296 4.51 6.56 -16.65
CA ASP A 296 3.36 6.02 -17.37
C ASP A 296 2.90 7.00 -18.45
N PRO A 297 2.60 6.54 -19.68
CA PRO A 297 2.18 7.45 -20.78
C PRO A 297 0.87 8.21 -20.51
N GLN A 298 0.01 7.69 -19.65
CA GLN A 298 -1.29 8.29 -19.33
C GLN A 298 -1.28 9.07 -18.01
N PHE A 299 -0.59 8.54 -17.00
CA PHE A 299 -0.64 9.08 -15.63
C PHE A 299 0.61 9.89 -15.25
N GLY A 300 1.66 9.88 -16.10
CA GLY A 300 2.94 10.51 -15.76
C GLY A 300 3.76 9.66 -14.79
N PRO A 301 4.57 10.26 -13.92
CA PRO A 301 5.40 9.51 -12.99
C PRO A 301 4.56 8.71 -12.01
N MET A 302 4.92 7.43 -11.87
CA MET A 302 4.33 6.47 -10.92
C MET A 302 5.42 5.94 -10.01
N ILE A 303 5.18 5.90 -8.72
CA ILE A 303 6.18 5.48 -7.73
C ILE A 303 5.79 4.14 -7.14
N ALA A 304 6.71 3.18 -7.27
CA ALA A 304 6.62 1.88 -6.63
C ALA A 304 7.42 1.89 -5.33
N LEU A 305 6.84 1.37 -4.25
CA LEU A 305 7.49 1.18 -2.96
C LEU A 305 7.13 -0.19 -2.38
N GLY A 306 8.08 -0.84 -1.74
CA GLY A 306 7.87 -2.17 -1.18
C GLY A 306 9.16 -2.85 -0.73
N PHE A 307 9.08 -4.18 -0.59
CA PHE A 307 10.24 -4.99 -0.21
C PHE A 307 11.22 -5.13 -1.36
N GLY A 308 12.52 -5.03 -1.03
CA GLY A 308 13.66 -5.19 -1.94
C GLY A 308 14.29 -6.59 -1.90
N GLY A 309 15.48 -6.69 -2.48
CA GLY A 309 16.28 -7.91 -2.49
C GLY A 309 15.59 -9.08 -3.21
N VAL A 310 15.93 -10.31 -2.78
CA VAL A 310 15.38 -11.55 -3.35
C VAL A 310 13.85 -11.61 -3.28
N TYR A 311 13.23 -10.96 -2.32
CA TYR A 311 11.78 -10.94 -2.16
C TYR A 311 11.08 -10.10 -3.25
N ALA A 312 11.68 -9.02 -3.70
CA ALA A 312 11.12 -8.17 -4.75
C ALA A 312 10.94 -8.95 -6.07
N GLU A 313 11.94 -9.74 -6.44
CA GLU A 313 11.95 -10.50 -7.69
C GLU A 313 10.92 -11.64 -7.68
N VAL A 314 10.77 -12.34 -6.54
CA VAL A 314 9.94 -13.54 -6.43
C VAL A 314 8.50 -13.22 -6.07
N LEU A 315 8.26 -12.35 -5.09
CA LEU A 315 6.94 -12.11 -4.52
C LEU A 315 6.26 -10.87 -5.10
N LYS A 316 7.03 -9.94 -5.68
CA LYS A 316 6.52 -8.66 -6.23
C LYS A 316 5.59 -7.94 -5.24
N ASP A 317 6.02 -7.90 -3.97
CA ASP A 317 5.26 -7.28 -2.89
C ASP A 317 5.55 -5.78 -2.85
N VAL A 318 4.93 -5.07 -3.78
CA VAL A 318 5.08 -3.63 -3.99
C VAL A 318 3.71 -2.98 -4.14
N VAL A 319 3.61 -1.73 -3.73
CA VAL A 319 2.46 -0.86 -3.97
C VAL A 319 2.88 0.31 -4.85
N THR A 320 1.94 0.85 -5.61
CA THR A 320 2.20 1.94 -6.55
C THR A 320 1.35 3.15 -6.19
N LEU A 321 1.99 4.32 -6.13
CA LEU A 321 1.36 5.59 -5.79
C LEU A 321 1.62 6.64 -6.88
N MET A 322 0.64 7.55 -7.06
CA MET A 322 0.82 8.75 -7.87
C MET A 322 1.45 9.84 -7.01
N PRO A 323 2.59 10.43 -7.43
CA PRO A 323 3.18 11.57 -6.74
C PRO A 323 2.39 12.88 -7.04
N PRO A 324 2.50 13.93 -6.19
CA PRO A 324 3.14 13.90 -4.89
C PRO A 324 2.24 13.26 -3.82
N PHE A 325 2.84 12.65 -2.81
CA PHE A 325 2.09 12.07 -1.68
C PHE A 325 2.82 12.33 -0.34
N SER A 326 2.03 12.37 0.74
CA SER A 326 2.55 12.55 2.10
C SER A 326 3.10 11.23 2.68
N ALA A 327 3.89 11.34 3.76
CA ALA A 327 4.36 10.17 4.51
C ALA A 327 3.20 9.30 5.02
N GLN A 328 2.06 9.90 5.40
CA GLN A 328 0.86 9.16 5.82
C GLN A 328 0.28 8.30 4.70
N ILE A 329 0.24 8.80 3.47
CA ILE A 329 -0.23 8.03 2.30
C ILE A 329 0.73 6.87 2.03
N ALA A 330 2.04 7.09 2.14
CA ALA A 330 3.04 6.03 2.01
C ALA A 330 2.87 4.95 3.10
N GLU A 331 2.63 5.34 4.36
CA GLU A 331 2.41 4.42 5.46
C GLU A 331 1.15 3.56 5.26
N GLN A 332 0.05 4.19 4.84
CA GLN A 332 -1.17 3.46 4.50
C GLN A 332 -0.92 2.46 3.37
N ALA A 333 -0.22 2.85 2.31
CA ALA A 333 0.10 1.96 1.20
C ALA A 333 0.97 0.78 1.65
N LEU A 334 1.98 1.00 2.50
CA LEU A 334 2.80 -0.07 3.07
C LEU A 334 1.99 -1.05 3.93
N SER A 335 0.91 -0.59 4.55
CA SER A 335 0.02 -1.47 5.32
C SER A 335 -0.68 -2.54 4.46
N GLU A 336 -0.71 -2.36 3.14
CA GLU A 336 -1.29 -3.30 2.18
C GLU A 336 -0.30 -4.38 1.71
N LEU A 337 0.98 -4.25 2.04
CA LEU A 337 2.00 -5.24 1.69
C LEU A 337 1.73 -6.57 2.41
N LYS A 338 1.88 -7.67 1.69
CA LYS A 338 1.66 -9.03 2.22
C LYS A 338 2.65 -9.38 3.34
N MET A 339 3.87 -8.89 3.22
CA MET A 339 4.95 -9.14 4.17
C MET A 339 5.11 -8.04 5.22
N LYS A 340 4.12 -7.15 5.39
CA LYS A 340 4.21 -6.03 6.35
C LYS A 340 4.64 -6.43 7.76
N SER A 341 4.29 -7.65 8.21
CA SER A 341 4.71 -8.17 9.52
C SER A 341 6.22 -8.23 9.72
N LEU A 342 7.02 -8.22 8.65
CA LEU A 342 8.48 -8.11 8.75
C LEU A 342 8.92 -6.73 9.21
N LEU A 343 8.14 -5.70 8.93
CA LEU A 343 8.39 -4.32 9.36
C LEU A 343 8.11 -4.14 10.86
N ASP A 344 7.14 -4.88 11.39
CA ASP A 344 6.73 -4.84 12.80
C ASP A 344 7.69 -5.63 13.72
N GLY A 345 8.67 -6.32 13.14
CA GLY A 345 9.58 -7.23 13.83
C GLY A 345 9.05 -8.67 13.88
N TYR A 346 9.84 -9.61 13.39
CA TYR A 346 9.46 -11.01 13.28
C TYR A 346 10.55 -11.94 13.82
N ARG A 347 10.17 -12.96 14.59
CA ARG A 347 11.06 -13.99 15.16
C ARG A 347 12.26 -13.45 15.92
N GLY A 348 12.04 -12.40 16.74
CA GLY A 348 13.09 -11.83 17.60
C GLY A 348 13.94 -10.74 16.93
N LYS A 349 13.64 -10.36 15.67
CA LYS A 349 14.15 -9.12 15.09
C LYS A 349 13.34 -7.94 15.61
N GLU A 350 14.02 -6.81 15.88
CA GLU A 350 13.36 -5.56 16.27
C GLU A 350 12.52 -4.99 15.11
N ALA A 351 11.48 -4.23 15.45
CA ALA A 351 10.71 -3.46 14.49
C ALA A 351 11.60 -2.39 13.83
N VAL A 352 11.39 -2.16 12.54
CA VAL A 352 12.10 -1.12 11.80
C VAL A 352 11.35 0.23 11.89
N ASN A 353 12.03 1.32 11.60
CA ASN A 353 11.43 2.65 11.60
C ASN A 353 10.69 2.92 10.27
N VAL A 354 9.48 2.42 10.16
CA VAL A 354 8.62 2.59 8.96
C VAL A 354 8.41 4.07 8.64
N GLY A 355 8.27 4.93 9.66
CA GLY A 355 8.10 6.37 9.49
C GLY A 355 9.23 7.02 8.71
N SER A 356 10.49 6.64 8.96
CA SER A 356 11.64 7.20 8.23
C SER A 356 11.63 6.82 6.74
N PHE A 357 11.16 5.61 6.40
CA PHE A 357 11.00 5.21 5.00
C PHE A 357 9.83 5.96 4.34
N CYS A 358 8.72 6.17 5.05
CA CYS A 358 7.58 6.94 4.54
C CYS A 358 7.95 8.41 4.28
N GLU A 359 8.76 9.02 5.15
CA GLU A 359 9.29 10.36 4.95
C GLU A 359 10.22 10.41 3.72
N MET A 360 11.12 9.43 3.59
CA MET A 360 11.98 9.29 2.41
C MET A 360 11.15 9.13 1.13
N ALA A 361 10.13 8.28 1.13
CA ALA A 361 9.24 8.07 -0.01
C ALA A 361 8.45 9.34 -0.39
N SER A 362 8.01 10.11 0.59
CA SER A 362 7.37 11.41 0.38
C SER A 362 8.33 12.40 -0.29
N GLN A 363 9.56 12.53 0.20
CA GLN A 363 10.59 13.37 -0.44
C GLN A 363 10.94 12.90 -1.84
N PHE A 364 11.08 11.59 -2.04
CA PHE A 364 11.28 10.99 -3.36
C PHE A 364 10.14 11.32 -4.33
N SER A 365 8.90 11.36 -3.85
CA SER A 365 7.73 11.73 -4.66
C SER A 365 7.81 13.16 -5.19
N LEU A 366 8.31 14.10 -4.40
CA LEU A 366 8.55 15.47 -4.80
C LEU A 366 9.70 15.59 -5.81
N PHE A 367 10.78 14.87 -5.56
CA PHE A 367 11.93 14.79 -6.47
C PHE A 367 11.49 14.24 -7.83
N ALA A 368 10.72 13.16 -7.86
CA ALA A 368 10.22 12.54 -9.08
C ALA A 368 9.40 13.53 -9.93
N ILE A 369 8.48 14.28 -9.31
CA ILE A 369 7.71 15.32 -10.01
C ILE A 369 8.63 16.43 -10.53
N ALA A 370 9.59 16.88 -9.73
CA ALA A 370 10.48 17.96 -10.14
C ALA A 370 11.39 17.58 -11.31
N MET A 371 11.75 16.29 -11.42
CA MET A 371 12.68 15.77 -12.45
C MET A 371 11.99 15.01 -13.58
N GLN A 372 10.66 14.95 -13.62
CA GLN A 372 9.89 14.13 -14.57
C GLN A 372 10.16 14.43 -16.06
N ASN A 373 10.62 15.66 -16.39
CA ASN A 373 10.95 16.04 -17.76
C ASN A 373 12.37 15.63 -18.16
N GLN A 374 13.24 15.34 -17.20
CA GLN A 374 14.65 14.93 -17.44
C GLN A 374 14.83 13.44 -17.29
N ILE A 375 14.13 12.80 -16.34
CA ILE A 375 14.33 11.41 -15.96
C ILE A 375 13.03 10.64 -16.19
N CYS A 376 13.13 9.50 -16.88
CA CYS A 376 11.98 8.63 -17.16
C CYS A 376 11.89 7.42 -16.24
N GLU A 377 13.00 7.01 -15.61
CA GLU A 377 13.04 5.89 -14.68
C GLU A 377 14.05 6.15 -13.57
N ILE A 378 13.70 5.78 -12.35
CA ILE A 378 14.57 5.78 -11.17
C ILE A 378 14.35 4.47 -10.43
N ASP A 379 15.43 3.78 -10.05
CA ASP A 379 15.40 2.62 -9.16
C ASP A 379 16.40 2.83 -8.04
N VAL A 380 15.93 2.91 -6.80
CA VAL A 380 16.75 2.96 -5.58
C VAL A 380 16.62 1.61 -4.89
N ASN A 381 17.60 0.75 -5.06
CA ASN A 381 17.55 -0.65 -4.66
C ASN A 381 18.96 -1.25 -4.42
N PRO A 382 19.27 -1.68 -3.17
CA PRO A 382 18.41 -1.69 -1.99
C PRO A 382 18.42 -0.38 -1.20
N ILE A 383 17.34 -0.17 -0.45
CA ILE A 383 17.29 0.75 0.69
C ILE A 383 17.33 -0.10 1.95
N ILE A 384 18.30 0.13 2.83
CA ILE A 384 18.36 -0.55 4.12
C ILE A 384 17.51 0.21 5.14
N LEU A 385 16.47 -0.46 5.63
CA LEU A 385 15.58 0.06 6.65
C LEU A 385 15.76 -0.72 7.94
N GLY A 386 16.28 -0.05 8.95
CA GLY A 386 16.45 -0.57 10.31
C GLY A 386 15.74 0.31 11.33
N LYS A 387 16.09 0.14 12.61
CA LYS A 387 15.56 0.97 13.69
C LYS A 387 16.03 2.42 13.60
N ASP A 388 17.31 2.63 13.34
CA ASP A 388 17.97 3.91 13.33
C ASP A 388 18.56 4.28 11.96
N ILE A 389 18.29 3.49 10.92
CA ILE A 389 18.83 3.68 9.57
C ILE A 389 17.72 3.56 8.54
N CYS A 390 17.72 4.49 7.56
CA CYS A 390 16.97 4.41 6.32
C CYS A 390 17.88 5.01 5.23
N LEU A 391 18.49 4.15 4.40
CA LEU A 391 19.60 4.58 3.54
C LEU A 391 19.60 3.84 2.20
N GLY A 392 19.55 4.57 1.10
CA GLY A 392 19.72 4.02 -0.25
C GLY A 392 21.19 3.66 -0.51
N LEU A 393 21.45 2.42 -0.96
CA LEU A 393 22.81 1.93 -1.20
C LEU A 393 23.20 1.85 -2.67
N ASP A 394 22.21 1.82 -3.54
CA ASP A 394 22.39 1.78 -4.99
C ASP A 394 21.27 2.58 -5.67
N ALA A 395 21.57 3.22 -6.78
CA ALA A 395 20.60 3.97 -7.56
C ALA A 395 20.89 3.90 -9.05
N LEU A 396 19.86 3.63 -9.83
CA LEU A 396 19.86 3.73 -11.27
C LEU A 396 18.91 4.84 -11.71
N MET A 397 19.35 5.68 -12.66
CA MET A 397 18.50 6.68 -13.28
C MET A 397 18.62 6.60 -14.81
N VAL A 398 17.48 6.65 -15.48
CA VAL A 398 17.41 6.69 -16.93
C VAL A 398 16.90 8.05 -17.36
N VAL A 399 17.72 8.80 -18.10
CA VAL A 399 17.39 10.11 -18.66
C VAL A 399 16.58 9.94 -19.94
N HIS A 400 15.63 10.83 -20.22
CA HIS A 400 14.90 10.82 -21.48
C HIS A 400 15.83 10.93 -22.68
N GLU A 401 15.56 10.18 -23.75
CA GLU A 401 16.40 10.18 -24.98
C GLU A 401 16.58 11.56 -25.58
N GLU A 402 15.58 12.43 -25.49
CA GLU A 402 15.62 13.81 -26.00
C GLU A 402 16.67 14.68 -25.27
N ASN A 403 17.10 14.28 -24.09
CA ASN A 403 18.12 14.96 -23.29
C ASN A 403 19.53 14.33 -23.42
N GLN A 404 19.69 13.31 -24.28
CA GLN A 404 20.97 12.62 -24.50
C GLN A 404 21.77 13.17 -25.71
N THR A 405 21.30 14.25 -26.38
CA THR A 405 21.94 14.89 -27.52
C THR A 405 22.65 16.17 -27.09
#